data_598034bb8d036511655d7627f21a88d0
#
_entry.id   598034bb8d036511655d7627f21a88d0
#
_cell.length_a   1.000
_cell.length_b   1.000
_cell.length_c   1.000
_cell.angle_alpha   90.00
_cell.angle_beta   90.00
_cell.angle_gamma   90.00
#
_symmetry.space_group_name_H-M   'P 1'
#
loop_
_entity.id
_entity.type
_entity.pdbx_description
1 polymer ?
#
loop_
_entity_poly.entity_id
_entity_poly.type
_entity_poly.pdbx_seq_one_letter_code
_entity_poly.pdbx_strand_id
1 'polypeptide(L)'
;MFAVNAAPHIPVPYFMLQSRYDTWQVGSELGSKDESAVNAFGQALAAHVTGALAQSVAGSGLFLDACSHHTAMGDDIWKDVTVDNVTTREATALWLGSVFGGCQAALRRSCIPVGAGAVSCPLA
;
A
#
# COMPACT_ATOMS: atom_id res chain seq x y z
N MET A 1 -13.07 0.48 3.30
CA MET A 1 -13.18 -0.67 4.22
C MET A 1 -13.51 -2.03 3.58
N PHE A 2 -13.79 -2.10 2.31
CA PHE A 2 -14.09 -3.36 1.61
C PHE A 2 -12.90 -4.33 1.52
N ALA A 3 -11.68 -3.80 1.36
CA ALA A 3 -10.48 -4.62 1.19
C ALA A 3 -10.23 -5.58 2.37
N VAL A 4 -10.45 -5.13 3.62
CA VAL A 4 -10.22 -5.95 4.82
C VAL A 4 -11.14 -7.17 4.87
N ASN A 5 -12.39 -7.00 4.43
CA ASN A 5 -13.36 -8.09 4.42
C ASN A 5 -13.20 -9.01 3.22
N ALA A 6 -12.69 -8.50 2.09
CA ALA A 6 -12.50 -9.28 0.86
C ALA A 6 -11.16 -10.05 0.86
N ALA A 7 -10.12 -9.47 1.43
CA ALA A 7 -8.76 -10.00 1.40
C ALA A 7 -8.64 -11.47 1.84
N PRO A 8 -9.26 -11.92 2.94
CA PRO A 8 -9.16 -13.32 3.37
C PRO A 8 -9.84 -14.32 2.42
N HIS A 9 -10.68 -13.83 1.51
CA HIS A 9 -11.44 -14.64 0.56
C HIS A 9 -10.88 -14.65 -0.86
N ILE A 10 -9.78 -13.92 -1.10
CA ILE A 10 -9.08 -13.92 -2.40
C ILE A 10 -8.14 -15.12 -2.45
N PRO A 11 -8.39 -16.12 -3.34
CA PRO A 11 -7.63 -17.36 -3.35
C PRO A 11 -6.31 -17.30 -4.14
N VAL A 12 -5.93 -16.11 -4.60
CA VAL A 12 -4.71 -15.88 -5.40
C VAL A 12 -3.87 -14.77 -4.79
N PRO A 13 -2.54 -14.78 -4.97
CA PRO A 13 -1.70 -13.67 -4.54
C PRO A 13 -2.14 -12.36 -5.18
N TYR A 14 -2.15 -11.28 -4.40
CA TYR A 14 -2.49 -9.94 -4.86
C TYR A 14 -1.57 -8.90 -4.22
N PHE A 15 -1.49 -7.74 -4.84
CA PHE A 15 -0.70 -6.62 -4.35
C PHE A 15 -1.61 -5.44 -4.06
N MET A 16 -1.68 -5.04 -2.79
CA MET A 16 -2.46 -3.88 -2.36
C MET A 16 -1.64 -2.60 -2.52
N LEU A 17 -2.22 -1.59 -3.14
CA LEU A 17 -1.70 -0.23 -3.20
C LEU A 17 -2.65 0.66 -2.41
N GLN A 18 -2.17 1.26 -1.33
CA GLN A 18 -3.02 2.04 -0.44
C GLN A 18 -2.27 3.25 0.12
N SER A 19 -2.89 4.42 0.09
CA SER A 19 -2.48 5.56 0.92
C SER A 19 -3.20 5.52 2.26
N ARG A 20 -2.46 5.81 3.34
CA ARG A 20 -3.06 6.00 4.67
C ARG A 20 -3.99 7.21 4.72
N TYR A 21 -3.76 8.18 3.84
CA TYR A 21 -4.48 9.46 3.78
C TYR A 21 -5.13 9.66 2.40
N ASP A 22 -5.75 8.59 1.89
CA ASP A 22 -6.50 8.64 0.64
C ASP A 22 -7.52 9.78 0.68
N THR A 23 -7.42 10.70 -0.27
CA THR A 23 -8.20 11.95 -0.27
C THR A 23 -9.70 11.70 -0.37
N TRP A 24 -10.11 10.66 -1.09
CA TRP A 24 -11.51 10.29 -1.19
C TRP A 24 -12.02 9.68 0.12
N GLN A 25 -11.25 8.78 0.74
CA GLN A 25 -11.64 8.16 2.00
C GLN A 25 -11.69 9.17 3.14
N VAL A 26 -10.69 10.06 3.23
CA VAL A 26 -10.68 11.14 4.22
C VAL A 26 -11.86 12.09 4.01
N GLY A 27 -12.17 12.46 2.75
CA GLY A 27 -13.26 13.36 2.44
C GLY A 27 -14.65 12.73 2.59
N SER A 28 -14.82 11.49 2.13
CA SER A 28 -16.14 10.87 1.97
C SER A 28 -16.50 9.88 3.10
N GLU A 29 -15.51 9.17 3.65
CA GLU A 29 -15.75 8.20 4.73
C GLU A 29 -15.57 8.85 6.10
N LEU A 30 -14.44 9.55 6.34
CA LEU A 30 -14.21 10.24 7.60
C LEU A 30 -15.04 11.54 7.69
N GLY A 31 -15.11 12.30 6.60
CA GLY A 31 -15.86 13.56 6.52
C GLY A 31 -15.30 14.66 7.42
N SER A 32 -14.04 14.57 7.83
CA SER A 32 -13.39 15.52 8.73
C SER A 32 -12.08 16.02 8.13
N LYS A 33 -11.76 17.30 8.44
CA LYS A 33 -10.45 17.91 8.14
C LYS A 33 -9.62 18.15 9.40
N ASP A 34 -10.12 17.73 10.56
CA ASP A 34 -9.37 17.80 11.80
C ASP A 34 -8.14 16.89 11.73
N GLU A 35 -6.96 17.46 11.98
CA GLU A 35 -5.69 16.77 11.84
C GLU A 35 -5.60 15.52 12.74
N SER A 36 -6.10 15.60 13.96
CA SER A 36 -6.09 14.48 14.90
C SER A 36 -6.99 13.35 14.42
N ALA A 37 -8.19 13.68 13.92
CA ALA A 37 -9.11 12.71 13.36
C ALA A 37 -8.54 12.05 12.09
N VAL A 38 -7.92 12.83 11.20
CA VAL A 38 -7.27 12.31 9.98
C VAL A 38 -6.11 11.39 10.32
N ASN A 39 -5.27 11.76 11.29
CA ASN A 39 -4.16 10.92 11.74
C ASN A 39 -4.64 9.62 12.38
N ALA A 40 -5.67 9.67 13.24
CA ALA A 40 -6.26 8.47 13.83
C ALA A 40 -6.86 7.54 12.76
N PHE A 41 -7.55 8.10 11.77
CA PHE A 41 -8.08 7.36 10.62
C PHE A 41 -6.96 6.66 9.85
N GLY A 42 -5.88 7.37 9.51
CA GLY A 42 -4.73 6.82 8.79
C GLY A 42 -4.02 5.69 9.56
N GLN A 43 -3.93 5.79 10.88
CA GLN A 43 -3.39 4.72 11.73
C GLN A 43 -4.31 3.49 11.74
N ALA A 44 -5.60 3.69 11.89
CA ALA A 44 -6.59 2.60 11.87
C ALA A 44 -6.59 1.89 10.50
N LEU A 45 -6.56 2.65 9.40
CA LEU A 45 -6.49 2.10 8.05
C LEU A 45 -5.22 1.26 7.86
N ALA A 46 -4.06 1.77 8.29
CA ALA A 46 -2.79 1.04 8.21
C ALA A 46 -2.85 -0.30 8.98
N ALA A 47 -3.40 -0.29 10.20
CA ALA A 47 -3.57 -1.50 11.01
C ALA A 47 -4.50 -2.51 10.31
N HIS A 48 -5.60 -2.03 9.74
CA HIS A 48 -6.56 -2.88 9.02
C HIS A 48 -5.95 -3.54 7.78
N VAL A 49 -5.29 -2.79 6.90
CA VAL A 49 -4.72 -3.38 5.66
C VAL A 49 -3.54 -4.31 5.97
N THR A 50 -2.75 -4.00 7.00
CA THR A 50 -1.68 -4.90 7.47
C THR A 50 -2.25 -6.20 8.05
N GLY A 51 -3.32 -6.10 8.83
CA GLY A 51 -4.04 -7.27 9.36
C GLY A 51 -4.67 -8.12 8.26
N ALA A 52 -5.22 -7.49 7.22
CA ALA A 52 -5.74 -8.18 6.04
C ALA A 52 -4.63 -8.92 5.28
N LEU A 53 -3.47 -8.29 5.09
CA LEU A 53 -2.33 -8.93 4.45
C LEU A 53 -1.85 -10.17 5.22
N ALA A 54 -1.84 -10.11 6.56
CA ALA A 54 -1.42 -11.24 7.39
C ALA A 54 -2.35 -12.47 7.24
N GLN A 55 -3.58 -12.27 6.78
CA GLN A 55 -4.57 -13.33 6.53
C GLN A 55 -4.66 -13.72 5.05
N SER A 56 -3.87 -13.12 4.20
CA SER A 56 -3.87 -13.35 2.75
C SER A 56 -3.04 -14.57 2.37
N VAL A 57 -3.28 -15.09 1.17
CA VAL A 57 -2.48 -16.19 0.62
C VAL A 57 -1.01 -15.78 0.47
N ALA A 58 -0.12 -16.75 0.62
CA ALA A 58 1.32 -16.54 0.47
C ALA A 58 1.66 -15.91 -0.89
N GLY A 59 2.57 -14.94 -0.89
CA GLY A 59 2.93 -14.17 -2.08
C GLY A 59 2.11 -12.88 -2.27
N SER A 60 1.08 -12.64 -1.46
CA SER A 60 0.41 -11.33 -1.43
C SER A 60 1.33 -10.25 -0.85
N GLY A 61 1.16 -9.00 -1.28
CA GLY A 61 1.99 -7.88 -0.86
C GLY A 61 1.19 -6.59 -0.64
N LEU A 62 1.84 -5.59 -0.08
CA LEU A 62 1.26 -4.30 0.24
C LEU A 62 2.28 -3.19 0.00
N PHE A 63 1.88 -2.16 -0.71
CA PHE A 63 2.55 -0.87 -0.74
C PHE A 63 1.65 0.14 -0.02
N LEU A 64 2.10 0.59 1.15
CA LEU A 64 1.35 1.50 2.01
C LEU A 64 2.14 2.78 2.18
N ASP A 65 1.69 3.85 1.57
CA ASP A 65 2.28 5.17 1.70
C ASP A 65 1.48 6.08 2.65
N ALA A 66 2.02 7.27 2.92
CA ALA A 66 1.41 8.29 3.76
C ALA A 66 1.20 9.60 3.00
N CYS A 67 1.13 9.57 1.68
CA CYS A 67 0.89 10.74 0.86
C CYS A 67 -0.61 10.98 0.68
N SER A 68 -0.98 12.25 0.55
CA SER A 68 -2.39 12.62 0.33
C SER A 68 -2.72 12.52 -1.15
N HIS A 69 -3.29 11.41 -1.58
CA HIS A 69 -3.73 11.18 -2.96
C HIS A 69 -4.90 10.19 -3.01
N HIS A 70 -5.51 10.07 -4.18
CA HIS A 70 -6.45 9.01 -4.51
C HIS A 70 -5.96 8.31 -5.78
N THR A 71 -6.10 6.98 -5.88
CA THR A 71 -5.66 6.17 -7.03
C THR A 71 -4.12 6.15 -7.22
N ALA A 72 -3.46 5.18 -6.62
CA ALA A 72 -2.00 5.02 -6.66
C ALA A 72 -1.41 4.75 -8.06
N MET A 73 -2.21 4.34 -9.03
CA MET A 73 -1.78 4.03 -10.40
C MET A 73 -1.98 5.19 -11.38
N GLY A 74 -2.46 6.34 -10.91
CA GLY A 74 -2.65 7.53 -11.74
C GLY A 74 -1.44 8.44 -11.75
N ASP A 75 -1.17 9.03 -12.91
CA ASP A 75 -0.22 10.13 -13.12
C ASP A 75 1.18 9.91 -12.49
N ASP A 76 1.72 10.95 -11.85
CA ASP A 76 3.05 10.96 -11.27
C ASP A 76 3.16 10.16 -9.97
N ILE A 77 2.04 9.90 -9.27
CA ILE A 77 2.01 9.10 -8.04
C ILE A 77 2.68 7.74 -8.23
N TRP A 78 2.41 7.10 -9.36
CA TRP A 78 3.00 5.82 -9.74
C TRP A 78 4.54 5.84 -9.79
N LYS A 79 5.12 6.98 -10.13
CA LYS A 79 6.57 7.17 -10.35
C LYS A 79 7.25 7.89 -9.18
N ASP A 80 6.52 8.75 -8.46
CA ASP A 80 7.12 9.75 -7.58
C ASP A 80 6.92 9.46 -6.09
N VAL A 81 5.84 8.74 -5.72
CA VAL A 81 5.67 8.28 -4.34
C VAL A 81 6.62 7.13 -4.05
N THR A 82 7.44 7.27 -3.01
CA THR A 82 8.36 6.21 -2.58
C THR A 82 8.12 5.82 -1.13
N VAL A 83 8.36 4.54 -0.85
CA VAL A 83 8.51 3.99 0.50
C VAL A 83 9.85 3.28 0.53
N ASP A 84 10.73 3.63 1.46
CA ASP A 84 12.12 3.16 1.53
C ASP A 84 12.90 3.34 0.21
N ASN A 85 12.71 4.48 -0.47
CA ASN A 85 13.29 4.79 -1.78
C ASN A 85 12.85 3.87 -2.93
N VAL A 86 11.79 3.09 -2.74
CA VAL A 86 11.20 2.25 -3.79
C VAL A 86 9.89 2.90 -4.23
N THR A 87 9.75 3.16 -5.52
CA THR A 87 8.51 3.72 -6.08
C THR A 87 7.39 2.67 -6.12
N THR A 88 6.14 3.13 -6.19
CA THR A 88 4.98 2.24 -6.38
C THR A 88 5.17 1.32 -7.59
N ARG A 89 5.70 1.88 -8.70
CA ARG A 89 6.01 1.14 -9.94
C ARG A 89 7.03 0.02 -9.70
N GLU A 90 8.14 0.37 -9.06
CA GLU A 90 9.21 -0.60 -8.76
C GLU A 90 8.75 -1.68 -7.80
N ALA A 91 8.02 -1.31 -6.75
CA ALA A 91 7.44 -2.24 -5.80
C ALA A 91 6.52 -3.26 -6.50
N THR A 92 5.66 -2.77 -7.39
CA THR A 92 4.76 -3.64 -8.18
C THR A 92 5.54 -4.56 -9.12
N ALA A 93 6.57 -4.05 -9.80
CA ALA A 93 7.41 -4.86 -10.68
C ALA A 93 8.17 -5.94 -9.90
N LEU A 94 8.72 -5.61 -8.74
CA LEU A 94 9.39 -6.56 -7.85
C LEU A 94 8.42 -7.64 -7.37
N TRP A 95 7.20 -7.25 -6.98
CA TRP A 95 6.18 -8.19 -6.57
C TRP A 95 5.77 -9.13 -7.72
N LEU A 96 5.50 -8.61 -8.90
CA LEU A 96 5.21 -9.42 -10.09
C LEU A 96 6.34 -10.40 -10.40
N GLY A 97 7.59 -9.95 -10.34
CA GLY A 97 8.76 -10.79 -10.51
C GLY A 97 8.84 -11.91 -9.46
N SER A 98 8.45 -11.64 -8.22
CA SER A 98 8.45 -12.65 -7.14
C SER A 98 7.39 -13.74 -7.33
N VAL A 99 6.22 -13.37 -7.84
CA VAL A 99 5.07 -14.29 -8.01
C VAL A 99 5.17 -15.09 -9.31
N PHE A 100 5.60 -14.45 -10.40
CA PHE A 100 5.58 -15.04 -11.74
C PHE A 100 6.97 -15.36 -12.31
N GLY A 101 8.03 -14.70 -11.86
CA GLY A 101 9.38 -14.79 -12.44
C GLY A 101 10.41 -15.55 -11.59
N GLY A 102 10.05 -16.08 -10.44
CA GLY A 102 10.98 -16.76 -9.56
C GLY A 102 12.10 -15.83 -9.06
N CYS A 103 11.74 -14.84 -8.26
CA CYS A 103 12.73 -14.00 -7.58
C CYS A 103 13.76 -14.86 -6.87
N GLN A 104 15.04 -14.69 -7.20
CA GLN A 104 16.12 -15.49 -6.61
C GLN A 104 16.12 -15.33 -5.08
N ALA A 105 16.36 -16.43 -4.37
CA ALA A 105 16.28 -16.51 -2.91
C ALA A 105 17.14 -15.45 -2.17
N ALA A 106 18.24 -15.00 -2.78
CA ALA A 106 19.11 -13.95 -2.26
C ALA A 106 18.44 -12.56 -2.20
N LEU A 107 17.42 -12.33 -3.02
CA LEU A 107 16.68 -11.06 -3.11
C LEU A 107 15.31 -11.10 -2.43
N ARG A 108 14.96 -12.18 -1.75
CA ARG A 108 13.62 -12.37 -1.16
C ARG A 108 13.22 -11.26 -0.18
N ARG A 109 14.17 -10.63 0.51
CA ARG A 109 13.87 -9.47 1.38
C ARG A 109 13.51 -8.21 0.60
N SER A 110 13.97 -8.10 -0.65
CA SER A 110 13.69 -6.98 -1.54
C SER A 110 12.51 -7.22 -2.48
N CYS A 111 12.03 -8.47 -2.57
CA CYS A 111 10.97 -8.86 -3.50
C CYS A 111 9.55 -8.64 -2.97
N ILE A 112 9.39 -8.37 -1.67
CA ILE A 112 8.11 -8.07 -1.04
C ILE A 112 8.31 -6.80 -0.22
N PRO A 113 8.12 -5.61 -0.80
CA PRO A 113 8.15 -4.40 -0.01
C PRO A 113 6.92 -4.38 0.89
N VAL A 114 7.12 -4.75 2.13
CA VAL A 114 6.21 -4.39 3.22
C VAL A 114 6.67 -3.01 3.66
N GLY A 115 6.14 -1.97 3.03
CA GLY A 115 6.56 -0.61 3.31
C GLY A 115 6.03 -0.13 4.66
N ALA A 116 6.87 -0.21 5.67
CA ALA A 116 6.73 0.56 6.92
C ALA A 116 7.87 1.59 7.07
N GLY A 117 8.56 1.90 5.98
CA GLY A 117 9.74 2.74 5.95
C GLY A 117 9.49 4.23 5.68
N ALA A 118 10.58 4.96 5.45
CA ALA A 118 10.53 6.39 5.14
C ALA A 118 9.74 6.63 3.84
N VAL A 119 8.68 7.44 3.92
CA VAL A 119 7.83 7.80 2.79
C VAL A 119 8.28 9.14 2.24
N SER A 120 8.45 9.21 0.92
CA SER A 120 8.63 10.48 0.20
C SER A 120 7.42 10.75 -0.67
N CYS A 121 6.81 11.90 -0.48
CA CYS A 121 5.70 12.38 -1.29
C CYS A 121 6.21 13.43 -2.28
N PRO A 122 5.70 13.45 -3.52
CA PRO A 122 5.98 14.57 -4.41
C PRO A 122 5.50 15.86 -3.74
N LEU A 123 6.30 16.91 -3.88
CA LEU A 123 5.91 18.24 -3.46
C LEU A 123 4.69 18.65 -4.28
N ALA A 124 3.62 18.97 -3.58
CA ALA A 124 2.41 19.51 -4.20
C ALA A 124 2.66 20.90 -4.79
#